data_6eee29822bd2506218ac66fd1c0f7bfd
#
_entry.id   6eee29822bd2506218ac66fd1c0f7bfd
#
_cell.length_a   1.000
_cell.length_b   1.000
_cell.length_c   1.000
_cell.angle_alpha   90.00
_cell.angle_beta   90.00
_cell.angle_gamma   90.00
#
_symmetry.space_group_name_H-M   'P 1'
#
loop_
_entity.id
_entity.type
_entity.pdbx_description
1 polymer ?
#
loop_
_entity_poly.entity_id
_entity_poly.type
_entity_poly.pdbx_seq_one_letter_code
_entity_poly.pdbx_strand_id
1 'polypeptide(L)'
;GIQAPTRMPEFVNSYEYATFMNEAYANDGKDPKFTPEAVEAFRTHSNPIIYPDTDWMDMLFKSSAPQTQGNVNISGGTERVRYFVSMGMLNQKGFFKNHDTRYDANFNFNRYNYRANLDVDFTKTTLVTVNMGGRVEKRNSPRSGDNMNELFRRIYWGTPFSGPGIVDGKWIKGNSQYL
;
A
#
# COMPACT_ATOMS: atom_id res chain seq x y z
N GLY A 1 -9.96 -3.42 -13.58
CA GLY A 1 -8.88 -4.39 -13.38
C GLY A 1 -8.58 -4.62 -11.91
N ILE A 2 -7.80 -5.63 -11.64
CA ILE A 2 -7.28 -5.95 -10.31
C ILE A 2 -5.76 -5.90 -10.42
N GLN A 3 -5.11 -5.24 -9.47
CA GLN A 3 -3.67 -5.21 -9.31
C GLN A 3 -3.29 -6.20 -8.20
N ALA A 4 -2.16 -6.85 -8.34
CA ALA A 4 -1.53 -7.65 -7.29
C ALA A 4 -0.05 -7.28 -7.16
N PRO A 5 0.54 -7.38 -5.98
CA PRO A 5 1.98 -7.26 -5.83
C PRO A 5 2.69 -8.32 -6.67
N THR A 6 3.74 -7.95 -7.37
CA THR A 6 4.52 -8.91 -8.16
C THR A 6 5.25 -9.91 -7.26
N ARG A 7 5.64 -9.47 -6.08
CA ARG A 7 6.31 -10.27 -5.06
C ARG A 7 6.04 -9.66 -3.68
N MET A 8 5.75 -10.50 -2.71
CA MET A 8 5.73 -10.15 -1.30
C MET A 8 6.89 -10.88 -0.62
N PRO A 9 7.66 -10.21 0.26
CA PRO A 9 8.68 -10.90 1.02
C PRO A 9 8.02 -11.84 2.04
N GLU A 10 8.62 -13.00 2.22
CA GLU A 10 8.28 -13.95 3.27
C GLU A 10 9.29 -13.78 4.41
N PHE A 11 8.81 -13.71 5.63
CA PHE A 11 9.62 -13.57 6.82
C PHE A 11 9.51 -14.82 7.68
N VAL A 12 10.55 -15.08 8.43
CA VAL A 12 10.54 -16.15 9.44
C VAL A 12 9.55 -15.83 10.54
N ASN A 13 8.93 -16.86 11.09
CA ASN A 13 8.04 -16.75 12.25
C ASN A 13 8.84 -16.54 13.55
N SER A 14 8.15 -16.32 14.66
CA SER A 14 8.78 -16.05 15.96
C SER A 14 9.62 -17.23 16.48
N TYR A 15 9.16 -18.45 16.26
CA TYR A 15 9.89 -19.65 16.64
C TYR A 15 11.19 -19.81 15.84
N GLU A 16 11.12 -19.67 14.53
CA GLU A 16 12.30 -19.73 13.64
C GLU A 16 13.29 -18.63 13.99
N TYR A 17 12.80 -17.39 14.17
CA TYR A 17 13.65 -16.26 14.54
C TYR A 17 14.35 -16.51 15.88
N ALA A 18 13.62 -16.92 16.91
CA ALA A 18 14.20 -17.19 18.22
C ALA A 18 15.23 -18.32 18.19
N THR A 19 14.98 -19.36 17.38
CA THR A 19 15.89 -20.48 17.20
C THR A 19 17.19 -20.01 16.52
N PHE A 20 17.10 -19.30 15.40
CA PHE A 20 18.28 -18.79 14.68
C PHE A 20 19.09 -17.79 15.51
N MET A 21 18.41 -16.94 16.27
CA MET A 21 19.11 -15.99 17.16
C MET A 21 19.86 -16.70 18.28
N ASN A 22 19.26 -17.72 18.89
CA ASN A 22 19.94 -18.50 19.92
C ASN A 22 21.13 -19.27 19.37
N GLU A 23 21.03 -19.82 18.14
CA GLU A 23 22.16 -20.45 17.45
C GLU A 23 23.28 -19.45 17.17
N ALA A 24 22.96 -18.23 16.69
CA ALA A 24 23.95 -17.19 16.45
C ALA A 24 24.64 -16.77 17.75
N TYR A 25 23.91 -16.64 18.85
CA TYR A 25 24.49 -16.31 20.16
C TYR A 25 25.40 -17.43 20.66
N ALA A 26 25.00 -18.70 20.50
CA ALA A 26 25.85 -19.84 20.87
C ALA A 26 27.14 -19.85 20.04
N ASN A 27 27.10 -19.54 18.73
CA ASN A 27 28.28 -19.44 17.88
C ASN A 27 29.24 -18.32 18.32
N ASP A 28 28.68 -17.24 18.90
CA ASP A 28 29.45 -16.14 19.51
C ASP A 28 29.94 -16.44 20.94
N GLY A 29 29.64 -17.62 21.50
CA GLY A 29 29.95 -17.99 22.89
C GLY A 29 29.15 -17.20 23.94
N LYS A 30 27.95 -16.70 23.57
CA LYS A 30 27.04 -15.96 24.44
C LYS A 30 25.90 -16.84 24.92
N ASP A 31 25.31 -16.44 26.04
CA ASP A 31 24.08 -17.07 26.52
C ASP A 31 22.91 -16.86 25.55
N PRO A 32 21.96 -17.81 25.47
CA PRO A 32 20.80 -17.67 24.60
C PRO A 32 20.02 -16.37 24.85
N LYS A 33 19.62 -15.68 23.81
CA LYS A 33 18.78 -14.47 23.91
C LYS A 33 17.34 -14.79 24.35
N PHE A 34 16.81 -15.91 23.87
CA PHE A 34 15.47 -16.40 24.20
C PHE A 34 15.57 -17.63 25.10
N THR A 35 14.77 -17.62 26.16
CA THR A 35 14.72 -18.77 27.08
C THR A 35 14.07 -19.98 26.43
N PRO A 36 14.33 -21.22 26.89
CA PRO A 36 13.67 -22.42 26.37
C PRO A 36 12.14 -22.34 26.46
N GLU A 37 11.60 -21.73 27.51
CA GLU A 37 10.17 -21.54 27.71
C GLU A 37 9.59 -20.58 26.65
N ALA A 38 10.32 -19.50 26.32
CA ALA A 38 9.90 -18.55 25.29
C ALA A 38 9.89 -19.20 23.91
N VAL A 39 10.95 -19.95 23.55
CA VAL A 39 11.04 -20.68 22.29
C VAL A 39 9.90 -21.69 22.15
N GLU A 40 9.60 -22.46 23.23
CA GLU A 40 8.50 -23.41 23.24
C GLU A 40 7.13 -22.72 23.17
N ALA A 41 6.96 -21.55 23.81
CA ALA A 41 5.74 -20.78 23.74
C ALA A 41 5.49 -20.24 22.31
N PHE A 42 6.52 -19.79 21.59
CA PHE A 42 6.43 -19.43 20.17
C PHE A 42 6.06 -20.64 19.31
N ARG A 43 6.69 -21.78 19.54
CA ARG A 43 6.43 -23.01 18.79
C ARG A 43 4.98 -23.51 18.93
N THR A 44 4.42 -23.40 20.14
CA THR A 44 3.09 -23.92 20.48
C THR A 44 1.98 -22.87 20.39
N HIS A 45 2.34 -21.61 20.15
CA HIS A 45 1.43 -20.44 20.19
C HIS A 45 0.59 -20.39 21.48
N SER A 46 1.17 -20.82 22.61
CA SER A 46 0.46 -21.00 23.87
C SER A 46 -0.07 -19.71 24.48
N ASN A 47 0.57 -18.57 24.22
CA ASN A 47 0.12 -17.26 24.68
C ASN A 47 0.46 -16.18 23.64
N PRO A 48 -0.40 -15.96 22.65
CA PRO A 48 -0.12 -15.05 21.54
C PRO A 48 -0.07 -13.56 21.94
N ILE A 49 -0.45 -13.21 23.15
CA ILE A 49 -0.32 -11.84 23.65
C ILE A 49 1.08 -11.59 24.22
N ILE A 50 1.60 -12.54 24.99
CA ILE A 50 2.93 -12.45 25.62
C ILE A 50 4.02 -12.90 24.66
N TYR A 51 3.76 -13.96 23.89
CA TYR A 51 4.63 -14.55 22.89
C TYR A 51 4.00 -14.47 21.51
N PRO A 52 3.89 -13.24 20.94
CA PRO A 52 3.23 -13.06 19.66
C PRO A 52 4.03 -13.65 18.51
N ASP A 53 3.30 -14.05 17.49
CA ASP A 53 3.84 -14.51 16.22
C ASP A 53 3.05 -13.83 15.07
N THR A 54 3.39 -12.59 14.81
CA THR A 54 2.61 -11.73 13.94
C THR A 54 3.23 -11.65 12.56
N ASP A 55 2.51 -12.12 11.55
CA ASP A 55 2.81 -11.83 10.16
C ASP A 55 2.38 -10.39 9.83
N TRP A 56 3.35 -9.48 9.90
CA TRP A 56 3.14 -8.07 9.59
C TRP A 56 2.76 -7.83 8.13
N MET A 57 3.21 -8.69 7.21
CA MET A 57 2.87 -8.56 5.81
C MET A 57 1.40 -8.89 5.58
N ASP A 58 0.93 -10.02 6.10
CA ASP A 58 -0.49 -10.36 6.01
C ASP A 58 -1.35 -9.37 6.80
N MET A 59 -0.91 -8.95 7.98
CA MET A 59 -1.69 -8.01 8.79
C MET A 59 -1.86 -6.64 8.09
N LEU A 60 -0.83 -6.12 7.43
CA LEU A 60 -0.84 -4.75 6.89
C LEU A 60 -1.24 -4.67 5.43
N PHE A 61 -1.07 -5.73 4.66
CA PHE A 61 -1.26 -5.69 3.21
C PHE A 61 -2.38 -6.60 2.73
N LYS A 62 -3.02 -6.18 1.65
CA LYS A 62 -3.97 -6.97 0.86
C LYS A 62 -3.22 -7.69 -0.24
N SER A 63 -3.68 -8.87 -0.60
CA SER A 63 -3.17 -9.61 -1.76
C SER A 63 -3.52 -8.96 -3.10
N SER A 64 -4.55 -8.10 -3.12
CA SER A 64 -4.96 -7.41 -4.34
C SER A 64 -5.65 -6.08 -4.04
N ALA A 65 -5.68 -5.20 -5.06
CA ALA A 65 -6.37 -3.93 -5.00
C ALA A 65 -7.05 -3.62 -6.34
N PRO A 66 -8.26 -3.01 -6.33
CA PRO A 66 -8.95 -2.68 -7.55
C PRO A 66 -8.33 -1.45 -8.23
N GLN A 67 -8.35 -1.50 -9.56
CA GLN A 67 -8.07 -0.37 -10.44
C GLN A 67 -9.20 -0.23 -11.43
N THR A 68 -9.73 0.99 -11.58
CA THR A 68 -10.75 1.31 -12.57
C THR A 68 -10.21 2.40 -13.49
N GLN A 69 -10.33 2.17 -14.79
CA GLN A 69 -9.99 3.15 -15.81
C GLN A 69 -11.11 3.19 -16.84
N GLY A 70 -11.45 4.38 -17.28
CA GLY A 70 -12.41 4.59 -18.33
C GLY A 70 -12.11 5.88 -19.09
N ASN A 71 -12.51 5.92 -20.35
CA ASN A 71 -12.47 7.12 -21.16
C ASN A 71 -13.68 7.16 -22.11
N VAL A 72 -14.14 8.35 -22.37
CA VAL A 72 -15.19 8.65 -23.32
C VAL A 72 -14.67 9.71 -24.27
N ASN A 73 -14.88 9.49 -25.57
CA ASN A 73 -14.52 10.41 -26.62
C ASN A 73 -15.75 10.70 -27.48
N ILE A 74 -15.93 11.95 -27.79
CA ILE A 74 -17.00 12.42 -28.68
C ILE A 74 -16.34 13.30 -29.76
N SER A 75 -16.61 13.00 -31.01
CA SER A 75 -16.15 13.83 -32.13
C SER A 75 -17.27 14.02 -33.12
N GLY A 76 -17.22 15.12 -33.81
CA GLY A 76 -18.19 15.42 -34.82
C GLY A 76 -17.86 16.74 -35.53
N GLY A 77 -18.72 17.10 -36.44
CA GLY A 77 -18.54 18.36 -37.14
C GLY A 77 -19.40 18.51 -38.40
N THR A 78 -19.24 19.62 -39.02
CA THR A 78 -19.78 19.98 -40.34
C THR A 78 -18.61 20.33 -41.26
N GLU A 79 -18.91 20.79 -42.50
CA GLU A 79 -17.87 21.29 -43.40
C GLU A 79 -17.04 22.45 -42.81
N ARG A 80 -17.63 23.21 -41.85
CA ARG A 80 -17.01 24.41 -41.28
C ARG A 80 -16.62 24.28 -39.81
N VAL A 81 -17.12 23.28 -39.12
CA VAL A 81 -16.87 23.10 -37.68
C VAL A 81 -16.47 21.65 -37.40
N ARG A 82 -15.36 21.45 -36.75
CA ARG A 82 -14.89 20.14 -36.30
C ARG A 82 -14.61 20.22 -34.82
N TYR A 83 -15.07 19.22 -34.06
CA TYR A 83 -14.83 19.16 -32.66
C TYR A 83 -14.45 17.74 -32.20
N PHE A 84 -13.65 17.71 -31.16
CA PHE A 84 -13.29 16.49 -30.41
C PHE A 84 -13.30 16.81 -28.93
N VAL A 85 -14.02 16.02 -28.15
CA VAL A 85 -14.04 16.09 -26.69
C VAL A 85 -13.67 14.72 -26.12
N SER A 86 -12.77 14.69 -25.16
CA SER A 86 -12.32 13.49 -24.47
C SER A 86 -12.35 13.71 -22.98
N MET A 87 -12.89 12.74 -22.25
CA MET A 87 -12.84 12.67 -20.79
C MET A 87 -12.32 11.30 -20.38
N GLY A 88 -11.36 11.29 -19.45
CA GLY A 88 -10.79 10.06 -18.91
C GLY A 88 -10.76 10.08 -17.41
N MET A 89 -10.91 8.92 -16.79
CA MET A 89 -10.72 8.72 -15.35
C MET A 89 -9.84 7.51 -15.09
N LEU A 90 -9.06 7.61 -14.01
CA LEU A 90 -8.31 6.51 -13.42
C LEU A 90 -8.51 6.57 -11.92
N ASN A 91 -8.95 5.46 -11.34
CA ASN A 91 -9.01 5.26 -9.90
C ASN A 91 -8.17 4.03 -9.55
N GLN A 92 -7.18 4.21 -8.69
CA GLN A 92 -6.32 3.14 -8.19
C GLN A 92 -6.39 3.10 -6.66
N LYS A 93 -6.62 1.92 -6.12
CA LYS A 93 -6.56 1.65 -4.69
C LYS A 93 -5.21 1.03 -4.34
N GLY A 94 -4.71 1.33 -3.15
CA GLY A 94 -3.49 0.71 -2.65
C GLY A 94 -3.73 -0.58 -1.90
N PHE A 95 -2.65 -1.21 -1.49
CA PHE A 95 -2.64 -2.53 -0.88
C PHE A 95 -2.71 -2.54 0.64
N PHE A 96 -2.64 -1.38 1.32
CA PHE A 96 -2.76 -1.38 2.77
C PHE A 96 -4.17 -1.77 3.21
N LYS A 97 -4.25 -2.62 4.23
CA LYS A 97 -5.49 -2.90 4.94
C LYS A 97 -5.86 -1.67 5.78
N ASN A 98 -7.12 -1.32 5.80
CA ASN A 98 -7.64 -0.25 6.66
C ASN A 98 -8.20 -0.90 7.94
N HIS A 99 -7.54 -0.66 9.06
CA HIS A 99 -7.90 -1.23 10.35
C HIS A 99 -8.69 -0.22 11.18
N ASP A 100 -9.86 0.16 10.70
CA ASP A 100 -10.81 1.06 11.40
C ASP A 100 -10.16 2.29 12.04
N THR A 101 -9.23 2.89 11.36
CA THR A 101 -8.57 4.11 11.81
C THR A 101 -9.41 5.34 11.45
N ARG A 102 -9.27 6.43 12.21
CA ARG A 102 -9.90 7.72 11.89
C ARG A 102 -9.45 8.30 10.55
N TYR A 103 -8.40 7.74 9.97
CA TYR A 103 -7.77 8.21 8.74
C TYR A 103 -7.61 7.04 7.77
N ASP A 104 -7.87 7.29 6.50
CA ASP A 104 -7.54 6.34 5.44
C ASP A 104 -6.02 6.34 5.22
N ALA A 105 -5.35 5.35 5.80
CA ALA A 105 -3.91 5.16 5.68
C ALA A 105 -3.51 4.44 4.37
N ASN A 106 -4.43 4.23 3.44
CA ASN A 106 -4.13 3.55 2.20
C ASN A 106 -3.60 4.50 1.13
N PHE A 107 -2.88 3.96 0.17
CA PHE A 107 -2.56 4.66 -1.07
C PHE A 107 -3.79 4.68 -1.97
N ASN A 108 -4.29 5.86 -2.26
CA ASN A 108 -5.37 6.03 -3.23
C ASN A 108 -4.96 7.08 -4.24
N PHE A 109 -5.17 6.78 -5.50
CA PHE A 109 -4.89 7.70 -6.59
C PHE A 109 -6.11 7.83 -7.50
N ASN A 110 -6.56 9.06 -7.69
CA ASN A 110 -7.62 9.40 -8.61
C ASN A 110 -7.10 10.43 -9.59
N ARG A 111 -7.30 10.19 -10.87
CA ARG A 111 -6.96 11.12 -11.93
C ARG A 111 -8.15 11.28 -12.87
N TYR A 112 -8.48 12.52 -13.15
CA TYR A 112 -9.45 12.91 -14.15
C TYR A 112 -8.74 13.80 -15.16
N ASN A 113 -8.88 13.48 -16.42
CA ASN A 113 -8.33 14.28 -17.53
C ASN A 113 -9.43 14.61 -18.52
N TYR A 114 -9.28 15.78 -19.11
CA TYR A 114 -10.18 16.23 -20.17
C TYR A 114 -9.41 16.90 -21.27
N ARG A 115 -9.93 16.82 -22.48
CA ARG A 115 -9.45 17.52 -23.65
C ARG A 115 -10.64 17.94 -24.49
N ALA A 116 -10.59 19.16 -25.03
CA ALA A 116 -11.53 19.63 -26.03
C ALA A 116 -10.75 20.37 -27.13
N ASN A 117 -10.98 19.99 -28.36
CA ASN A 117 -10.44 20.64 -29.55
C ASN A 117 -11.62 21.09 -30.41
N LEU A 118 -11.53 22.31 -30.91
CA LEU A 118 -12.52 22.92 -31.77
C LEU A 118 -11.82 23.66 -32.91
N ASP A 119 -12.16 23.30 -34.12
CA ASP A 119 -11.74 23.99 -35.32
C ASP A 119 -12.97 24.60 -35.99
N VAL A 120 -12.92 25.88 -36.33
CA VAL A 120 -13.99 26.62 -36.97
C VAL A 120 -13.43 27.37 -38.18
N ASP A 121 -13.87 27.00 -39.36
CA ASP A 121 -13.62 27.75 -40.59
C ASP A 121 -14.53 29.01 -40.58
N PHE A 122 -14.03 30.08 -39.91
CA PHE A 122 -14.79 31.29 -39.67
C PHE A 122 -15.08 32.04 -40.98
N THR A 123 -14.11 32.05 -41.90
CA THR A 123 -14.26 32.52 -43.28
C THR A 123 -13.56 31.52 -44.20
N LYS A 124 -13.66 31.74 -45.55
CA LYS A 124 -12.93 30.93 -46.56
C LYS A 124 -11.40 30.98 -46.38
N THR A 125 -10.89 31.98 -45.67
CA THR A 125 -9.46 32.23 -45.49
C THR A 125 -9.04 32.28 -44.00
N THR A 126 -9.99 32.09 -43.09
CA THR A 126 -9.72 32.21 -41.65
C THR A 126 -10.19 30.97 -40.88
N LEU A 127 -9.26 30.24 -40.31
CA LEU A 127 -9.48 29.12 -39.40
C LEU A 127 -9.24 29.59 -37.97
N VAL A 128 -10.17 29.30 -37.08
CA VAL A 128 -10.01 29.47 -35.63
C VAL A 128 -9.90 28.10 -34.98
N THR A 129 -8.79 27.86 -34.31
CA THR A 129 -8.55 26.60 -33.56
C THR A 129 -8.48 26.89 -32.07
N VAL A 130 -9.26 26.17 -31.30
CA VAL A 130 -9.24 26.23 -29.84
C VAL A 130 -8.89 24.83 -29.28
N ASN A 131 -7.82 24.75 -28.54
CA ASN A 131 -7.40 23.53 -27.87
C ASN A 131 -7.38 23.76 -26.36
N MET A 132 -8.16 22.98 -25.63
CA MET A 132 -8.19 23.00 -24.16
C MET A 132 -7.88 21.61 -23.63
N GLY A 133 -7.15 21.54 -22.55
CA GLY A 133 -6.89 20.28 -21.85
C GLY A 133 -6.44 20.53 -20.43
N GLY A 134 -6.76 19.58 -19.59
CA GLY A 134 -6.36 19.63 -18.19
C GLY A 134 -6.52 18.29 -17.50
N ARG A 135 -5.97 18.25 -16.29
CA ARG A 135 -6.11 17.09 -15.41
C ARG A 135 -6.27 17.53 -13.97
N VAL A 136 -7.00 16.75 -13.22
CA VAL A 136 -7.12 16.85 -11.77
C VAL A 136 -6.65 15.53 -11.17
N GLU A 137 -5.70 15.60 -10.23
CA GLU A 137 -5.19 14.45 -9.52
C GLU A 137 -5.44 14.62 -8.02
N LYS A 138 -5.97 13.57 -7.40
CA LYS A 138 -6.12 13.47 -5.96
C LYS A 138 -5.37 12.23 -5.49
N ARG A 139 -4.38 12.44 -4.64
CA ARG A 139 -3.58 11.36 -4.05
C ARG A 139 -3.79 11.34 -2.55
N ASN A 140 -4.00 10.16 -2.01
CA ASN A 140 -3.89 9.87 -0.59
C ASN A 140 -2.69 8.93 -0.37
N SER A 141 -1.96 9.13 0.70
CA SER A 141 -0.83 8.27 1.07
C SER A 141 -0.70 8.21 2.58
N PRO A 142 -0.22 7.09 3.14
CA PRO A 142 0.10 7.03 4.55
C PRO A 142 1.11 8.11 4.91
N ARG A 143 0.95 8.71 6.07
CA ARG A 143 1.97 9.60 6.59
C ARG A 143 3.11 8.76 7.16
N SER A 144 4.29 8.89 6.59
CA SER A 144 5.49 8.20 7.06
C SER A 144 6.58 9.23 7.23
N GLY A 145 6.80 9.77 8.42
CA GLY A 145 7.92 10.66 8.68
C GLY A 145 8.39 11.46 7.46
N ASP A 146 9.66 11.35 7.11
CA ASP A 146 10.27 12.15 6.05
C ASP A 146 10.17 11.54 4.65
N ASN A 147 9.93 10.22 4.53
CA ASN A 147 9.78 9.57 3.22
C ASN A 147 9.14 8.17 3.29
N MET A 148 8.66 7.69 2.13
CA MET A 148 8.01 6.37 2.01
C MET A 148 8.94 5.19 2.28
N ASN A 149 10.23 5.34 1.99
CA ASN A 149 11.20 4.26 2.24
C ASN A 149 11.29 3.96 3.74
N GLU A 150 11.12 4.98 4.59
CA GLU A 150 11.11 4.81 6.03
C GLU A 150 9.93 3.95 6.51
N LEU A 151 8.75 4.13 5.93
CA LEU A 151 7.59 3.29 6.25
C LEU A 151 7.87 1.82 5.94
N PHE A 152 8.32 1.53 4.71
CA PHE A 152 8.62 0.15 4.32
C PHE A 152 9.78 -0.43 5.13
N ARG A 153 10.83 0.35 5.40
CA ARG A 153 11.93 -0.07 6.25
C ARG A 153 11.46 -0.49 7.63
N ARG A 154 10.57 0.28 8.26
CA ARG A 154 10.01 -0.04 9.58
C ARG A 154 9.14 -1.30 9.55
N ILE A 155 8.38 -1.51 8.50
CA ILE A 155 7.60 -2.74 8.31
C ILE A 155 8.53 -3.95 8.18
N TYR A 156 9.60 -3.84 7.39
CA TYR A 156 10.57 -4.92 7.19
C TYR A 156 11.45 -5.20 8.42
N TRP A 157 11.64 -4.22 9.28
CA TRP A 157 12.36 -4.40 10.54
C TRP A 157 11.48 -4.87 11.69
N GLY A 158 10.17 -4.87 11.50
CA GLY A 158 9.22 -5.39 12.48
C GLY A 158 9.47 -6.88 12.68
N THR A 159 9.93 -7.26 13.88
CA THR A 159 10.06 -8.67 14.23
C THR A 159 8.69 -9.28 14.48
N PRO A 160 8.48 -10.59 14.25
CA PRO A 160 7.18 -11.23 14.42
C PRO A 160 6.68 -11.19 15.88
N PHE A 161 7.59 -11.06 16.83
CA PHE A 161 7.28 -10.97 18.27
C PHE A 161 7.23 -9.53 18.80
N SER A 162 7.34 -8.51 17.96
CA SER A 162 7.30 -7.11 18.42
C SER A 162 5.94 -6.67 18.94
N GLY A 163 4.91 -7.44 18.71
CA GLY A 163 3.57 -7.25 19.29
C GLY A 163 2.53 -8.15 18.64
N PRO A 164 1.41 -8.40 19.32
CA PRO A 164 0.33 -9.24 18.81
C PRO A 164 -0.50 -8.56 17.72
N GLY A 165 -0.18 -7.30 17.38
CA GLY A 165 -0.90 -6.54 16.39
C GLY A 165 -2.30 -6.14 16.86
N ILE A 166 -3.35 -6.64 16.19
CA ILE A 166 -4.75 -6.33 16.50
C ILE A 166 -5.38 -7.54 17.21
N VAL A 167 -5.82 -7.31 18.44
CA VAL A 167 -6.58 -8.28 19.23
C VAL A 167 -7.93 -7.66 19.58
N ASP A 168 -9.02 -8.37 19.32
CA ASP A 168 -10.40 -7.88 19.54
C ASP A 168 -10.67 -6.49 18.96
N GLY A 169 -10.15 -6.24 17.74
CA GLY A 169 -10.31 -4.98 17.02
C GLY A 169 -9.49 -3.81 17.57
N LYS A 170 -8.58 -4.04 18.50
CA LYS A 170 -7.74 -2.99 19.11
C LYS A 170 -6.26 -3.28 18.86
N TRP A 171 -5.50 -2.21 18.56
CA TRP A 171 -4.05 -2.30 18.52
C TRP A 171 -3.50 -2.51 19.92
N ILE A 172 -2.75 -3.59 20.10
CA ILE A 172 -2.08 -3.93 21.35
C ILE A 172 -0.60 -3.57 21.23
N LYS A 173 -0.12 -2.82 22.22
CA LYS A 173 1.30 -2.52 22.31
C LYS A 173 2.08 -3.81 22.62
N GLY A 174 3.15 -4.05 21.85
CA GLY A 174 4.02 -5.17 22.08
C GLY A 174 4.71 -5.14 23.44
N ASN A 175 5.07 -6.31 23.91
CA ASN A 175 5.94 -6.45 25.08
C ASN A 175 7.38 -6.14 24.67
N SER A 176 8.00 -5.13 25.31
CA SER A 176 9.37 -4.71 25.02
C SER A 176 10.46 -5.66 25.54
N GLN A 177 10.09 -6.77 26.13
CA GLN A 177 11.05 -7.69 26.77
C GLN A 177 12.05 -8.31 25.78
N TYR A 178 11.67 -8.41 24.50
CA TYR A 178 12.49 -9.00 23.44
C TYR A 178 12.88 -8.05 22.30
N LEU A 179 12.58 -6.75 22.45
CA LEU A 179 12.93 -5.71 21.49
C LEU A 179 14.36 -5.21 21.66
#